data_61e858854b8378de615e88a99b5790a2
#
_entry.id   61e858854b8378de615e88a99b5790a2
#
_cell.length_a   1.000
_cell.length_b   1.000
_cell.length_c   1.000
_cell.angle_alpha   90.00
_cell.angle_beta   90.00
_cell.angle_gamma   90.00
#
_symmetry.space_group_name_H-M   'P 1'
#
loop_
_entity.id
_entity.type
_entity.pdbx_description
1 polymer ?
#
loop_
_entity_poly.entity_id
_entity_poly.type
_entity_poly.pdbx_seq_one_letter_code
_entity_poly.pdbx_strand_id
1 'polypeptide(L)'
;MKRSPSYFCLLVLLCACVLPLLTGCRTRSFLSTRQEISLGREGARQIEQEYRVDIGSPDAQRVRRIGERLLPHIDKRDVPYSFKVLETKEINAVALPGGPVYVFRGLLDMLGDEDDDALACIMGHEIGHVNGRHAAKQISSNLLTNLIINFGVPGATNQNLAALAATFLNLKYTREDELDSDRRGLSYAHFAGYDPKGMIRFFEKLERLERRMGGERQEWLRTHPLNTSRIQRAETLIENKNFQYGQ
;
A
#
# COMPACT_ATOMS: atom_id res chain seq x y z
N MET A 1 11.39 66.43 -8.92
CA MET A 1 10.44 65.38 -8.58
C MET A 1 11.22 64.21 -7.93
N LYS A 2 11.15 64.12 -6.58
CA LYS A 2 11.83 63.05 -5.79
C LYS A 2 10.88 61.87 -5.68
N ARG A 3 11.26 60.73 -6.30
CA ARG A 3 10.52 59.49 -6.11
C ARG A 3 10.97 58.81 -4.77
N SER A 4 10.02 58.54 -3.91
CA SER A 4 10.18 57.94 -2.61
C SER A 4 10.56 56.45 -2.72
N PRO A 5 11.62 55.96 -2.00
CA PRO A 5 12.06 54.57 -2.05
C PRO A 5 11.26 53.62 -1.16
N SER A 6 10.15 54.02 -0.56
CA SER A 6 9.48 53.26 0.50
C SER A 6 8.63 52.08 0.05
N TYR A 7 8.22 52.04 -1.20
CA TYR A 7 7.33 50.95 -1.70
C TYR A 7 8.08 49.71 -2.16
N PHE A 8 9.37 49.84 -2.50
CA PHE A 8 10.20 48.70 -2.93
C PHE A 8 10.56 47.78 -1.74
N CYS A 9 10.81 48.35 -0.56
CA CYS A 9 11.12 47.57 0.65
C CYS A 9 9.87 46.82 1.20
N LEU A 10 8.67 47.36 1.02
CA LEU A 10 7.45 46.69 1.50
C LEU A 10 7.08 45.47 0.68
N LEU A 11 7.34 45.49 -0.64
CA LEU A 11 7.07 44.34 -1.51
C LEU A 11 8.06 43.19 -1.31
N VAL A 12 9.31 43.48 -0.99
CA VAL A 12 10.35 42.46 -0.70
C VAL A 12 10.10 41.80 0.66
N LEU A 13 9.61 42.53 1.65
CA LEU A 13 9.25 41.98 2.97
C LEU A 13 8.00 41.10 2.93
N LEU A 14 7.02 41.39 2.08
CA LEU A 14 5.85 40.51 1.91
C LEU A 14 6.20 39.22 1.18
N CYS A 15 7.14 39.22 0.25
CA CYS A 15 7.62 37.98 -0.42
C CYS A 15 8.44 37.09 0.51
N ALA A 16 9.19 37.65 1.45
CA ALA A 16 10.03 36.88 2.36
C ALA A 16 9.24 36.14 3.47
N CYS A 17 8.02 36.60 3.79
CA CYS A 17 7.17 35.94 4.80
C CYS A 17 6.30 34.79 4.24
N VAL A 18 6.19 34.63 2.91
CA VAL A 18 5.39 33.58 2.30
C VAL A 18 6.24 32.34 1.95
N LEU A 19 7.57 32.47 1.87
CA LEU A 19 8.47 31.37 1.49
C LEU A 19 8.64 30.25 2.54
N PRO A 20 8.53 30.44 3.87
CA PRO A 20 8.67 29.31 4.81
C PRO A 20 7.43 28.44 4.98
N LEU A 21 6.29 28.77 4.35
CA LEU A 21 5.08 27.97 4.45
C LEU A 21 4.99 26.82 3.41
N LEU A 22 5.98 26.72 2.51
CA LEU A 22 6.00 25.69 1.46
C LEU A 22 6.91 24.48 1.78
N THR A 23 7.66 24.50 2.87
CA THR A 23 8.53 23.38 3.27
C THR A 23 7.77 22.46 4.24
N GLY A 24 6.83 21.70 3.73
CA GLY A 24 6.11 20.74 4.55
C GLY A 24 4.83 20.20 3.94
N CYS A 25 4.65 20.28 2.62
CA CYS A 25 3.56 19.57 1.95
C CYS A 25 3.78 18.06 2.01
N ARG A 26 3.57 17.44 3.19
CA ARG A 26 3.07 16.08 3.24
C ARG A 26 1.77 16.11 2.45
N THR A 27 1.75 15.49 1.28
CA THR A 27 0.55 15.36 0.46
C THR A 27 -0.55 14.74 1.33
N ARG A 28 -1.45 15.58 1.82
CA ARG A 28 -2.62 15.11 2.58
C ARG A 28 -3.61 14.55 1.57
N SER A 29 -4.09 13.35 1.79
CA SER A 29 -5.22 12.84 1.03
C SER A 29 -6.44 13.71 1.31
N PHE A 30 -7.12 14.16 0.24
CA PHE A 30 -8.39 14.90 0.35
C PHE A 30 -9.59 13.95 0.54
N LEU A 31 -9.38 12.63 0.42
CA LEU A 31 -10.44 11.65 0.63
C LEU A 31 -10.71 11.46 2.12
N SER A 32 -11.97 11.49 2.51
CA SER A 32 -12.41 11.04 3.84
C SER A 32 -12.33 9.52 3.94
N THR A 33 -12.29 8.97 5.17
CA THR A 33 -12.32 7.52 5.41
C THR A 33 -13.55 6.86 4.76
N ARG A 34 -14.71 7.51 4.76
CA ARG A 34 -15.92 7.01 4.10
C ARG A 34 -15.75 6.89 2.59
N GLN A 35 -15.10 7.87 1.96
CA GLN A 35 -14.81 7.83 0.52
C GLN A 35 -13.80 6.73 0.19
N GLU A 36 -12.76 6.53 1.01
CA GLU A 36 -11.82 5.42 0.84
C GLU A 36 -12.54 4.07 0.91
N ILE A 37 -13.40 3.86 1.92
CA ILE A 37 -14.20 2.63 2.07
C ILE A 37 -15.11 2.41 0.86
N SER A 38 -15.75 3.47 0.36
CA SER A 38 -16.62 3.37 -0.82
C SER A 38 -15.85 2.98 -2.07
N LEU A 39 -14.69 3.62 -2.31
CA LEU A 39 -13.81 3.32 -3.43
C LEU A 39 -13.26 1.90 -3.37
N GLY A 40 -12.76 1.49 -2.20
CA GLY A 40 -12.23 0.14 -2.02
C GLY A 40 -13.30 -0.93 -2.16
N ARG A 41 -14.52 -0.69 -1.68
CA ARG A 41 -15.66 -1.61 -1.87
C ARG A 41 -16.03 -1.76 -3.34
N GLU A 42 -16.01 -0.67 -4.10
CA GLU A 42 -16.30 -0.69 -5.53
C GLU A 42 -15.18 -1.43 -6.29
N GLY A 43 -13.91 -1.11 -6.01
CA GLY A 43 -12.77 -1.83 -6.59
C GLY A 43 -12.79 -3.32 -6.25
N ALA A 44 -13.11 -3.66 -5.00
CA ALA A 44 -13.27 -5.06 -4.56
C ALA A 44 -14.33 -5.79 -5.36
N ARG A 45 -15.48 -5.16 -5.58
CA ARG A 45 -16.58 -5.74 -6.38
C ARG A 45 -16.16 -6.04 -7.81
N GLN A 46 -15.40 -5.15 -8.44
CA GLN A 46 -14.89 -5.34 -9.80
C GLN A 46 -13.83 -6.45 -9.87
N ILE A 47 -12.88 -6.46 -8.92
CA ILE A 47 -11.88 -7.53 -8.82
C ILE A 47 -12.55 -8.90 -8.65
N GLU A 48 -13.57 -9.00 -7.80
CA GLU A 48 -14.29 -10.24 -7.53
C GLU A 48 -15.22 -10.68 -8.68
N GLN A 49 -15.49 -9.81 -9.65
CA GLN A 49 -16.14 -10.17 -10.91
C GLN A 49 -15.14 -10.69 -11.97
N GLU A 50 -13.93 -10.17 -11.95
CA GLU A 50 -12.88 -10.52 -12.91
C GLU A 50 -12.10 -11.77 -12.47
N TYR A 51 -11.83 -11.91 -11.18
CA TYR A 51 -11.05 -13.00 -10.61
C TYR A 51 -11.93 -13.92 -9.75
N ARG A 52 -11.70 -15.22 -9.87
CA ARG A 52 -12.31 -16.18 -8.94
C ARG A 52 -11.73 -16.00 -7.54
N VAL A 53 -12.60 -15.82 -6.55
CA VAL A 53 -12.23 -15.71 -5.14
C VAL A 53 -12.31 -17.10 -4.50
N ASP A 54 -11.22 -17.52 -3.87
CA ASP A 54 -11.20 -18.70 -3.00
C ASP A 54 -11.57 -18.29 -1.57
N ILE A 55 -12.60 -18.91 -1.03
CA ILE A 55 -13.13 -18.62 0.31
C ILE A 55 -13.06 -19.81 1.26
N GLY A 56 -12.78 -21.00 0.75
CA GLY A 56 -12.95 -22.26 1.49
C GLY A 56 -11.72 -23.12 1.65
N SER A 57 -10.69 -22.95 0.81
CA SER A 57 -9.49 -23.76 0.87
C SER A 57 -8.70 -23.56 2.18
N PRO A 58 -7.78 -24.48 2.50
CA PRO A 58 -6.83 -24.28 3.60
C PRO A 58 -6.05 -22.97 3.49
N ASP A 59 -5.66 -22.57 2.27
CA ASP A 59 -4.96 -21.31 2.01
C ASP A 59 -5.83 -20.08 2.29
N ALA A 60 -7.10 -20.10 1.87
CA ALA A 60 -8.01 -19.00 2.18
C ALA A 60 -8.24 -18.87 3.70
N GLN A 61 -8.29 -20.00 4.40
CA GLN A 61 -8.37 -20.02 5.88
C GLN A 61 -7.07 -19.51 6.51
N ARG A 62 -5.90 -19.92 5.96
CA ARG A 62 -4.57 -19.46 6.38
C ARG A 62 -4.43 -17.94 6.26
N VAL A 63 -4.74 -17.39 5.08
CA VAL A 63 -4.71 -15.94 4.82
C VAL A 63 -5.62 -15.17 5.76
N ARG A 64 -6.84 -15.66 5.97
CA ARG A 64 -7.79 -15.04 6.92
C ARG A 64 -7.26 -15.07 8.35
N ARG A 65 -6.80 -16.22 8.83
CA ARG A 65 -6.24 -16.39 10.19
C ARG A 65 -5.06 -15.45 10.44
N ILE A 66 -4.13 -15.34 9.47
CA ILE A 66 -2.98 -14.44 9.59
C ILE A 66 -3.45 -12.99 9.61
N GLY A 67 -4.33 -12.58 8.70
CA GLY A 67 -4.86 -11.22 8.66
C GLY A 67 -5.55 -10.83 9.97
N GLU A 68 -6.45 -11.67 10.46
CA GLU A 68 -7.16 -11.45 11.73
C GLU A 68 -6.20 -11.35 12.92
N ARG A 69 -5.11 -12.14 12.92
CA ARG A 69 -4.08 -12.08 13.96
C ARG A 69 -3.23 -10.80 13.90
N LEU A 70 -3.08 -10.19 12.74
CA LEU A 70 -2.38 -8.91 12.58
C LEU A 70 -3.21 -7.72 13.10
N LEU A 71 -4.55 -7.74 12.95
CA LEU A 71 -5.41 -6.59 13.23
C LEU A 71 -5.31 -5.99 14.64
N PRO A 72 -5.13 -6.75 15.74
CA PRO A 72 -4.94 -6.17 17.08
C PRO A 72 -3.68 -5.33 17.23
N HIS A 73 -2.71 -5.47 16.31
CA HIS A 73 -1.38 -4.90 16.38
C HIS A 73 -1.12 -3.78 15.34
N ILE A 74 -2.14 -3.40 14.56
CA ILE A 74 -2.03 -2.34 13.57
C ILE A 74 -2.38 -0.97 14.16
N ASP A 75 -1.93 0.10 13.51
CA ASP A 75 -2.42 1.44 13.81
C ASP A 75 -3.94 1.48 13.63
N LYS A 76 -4.65 1.94 14.66
CA LYS A 76 -6.11 1.94 14.61
C LYS A 76 -6.63 2.85 13.49
N ARG A 77 -7.33 2.24 12.54
CA ARG A 77 -8.18 2.93 11.57
C ARG A 77 -9.56 2.26 11.61
N ASP A 78 -10.57 3.09 11.57
CA ASP A 78 -11.96 2.63 11.47
C ASP A 78 -12.29 2.28 10.01
N VAL A 79 -11.72 1.16 9.55
CA VAL A 79 -11.94 0.59 8.22
C VAL A 79 -12.23 -0.92 8.33
N PRO A 80 -13.14 -1.45 7.49
CA PRO A 80 -13.52 -2.87 7.52
C PRO A 80 -12.47 -3.70 6.74
N TYR A 81 -11.46 -4.22 7.44
CA TYR A 81 -10.49 -5.13 6.83
C TYR A 81 -11.16 -6.45 6.44
N SER A 82 -10.76 -6.96 5.27
CA SER A 82 -11.11 -8.30 4.82
C SER A 82 -9.94 -8.93 4.08
N PHE A 83 -9.78 -10.25 4.18
CA PHE A 83 -8.66 -11.00 3.64
C PHE A 83 -9.18 -12.12 2.76
N LYS A 84 -8.80 -12.12 1.48
CA LYS A 84 -9.28 -13.08 0.49
C LYS A 84 -8.13 -13.56 -0.40
N VAL A 85 -8.30 -14.74 -1.01
CA VAL A 85 -7.38 -15.28 -2.01
C VAL A 85 -7.98 -15.13 -3.40
N LEU A 86 -7.18 -14.65 -4.36
CA LEU A 86 -7.54 -14.62 -5.77
C LEU A 86 -6.88 -15.79 -6.50
N GLU A 87 -7.67 -16.55 -7.26
CA GLU A 87 -7.21 -17.68 -8.07
C GLU A 87 -6.53 -17.20 -9.35
N THR A 88 -5.27 -16.79 -9.22
CA THR A 88 -4.41 -16.38 -10.32
C THR A 88 -2.97 -16.83 -10.06
N LYS A 89 -2.21 -17.13 -11.12
CA LYS A 89 -0.81 -17.56 -11.05
C LYS A 89 0.17 -16.40 -10.81
N GLU A 90 -0.31 -15.18 -10.84
CA GLU A 90 0.52 -14.01 -10.59
C GLU A 90 1.05 -14.04 -9.16
N ILE A 91 2.31 -13.64 -8.99
CA ILE A 91 2.94 -13.48 -7.68
C ILE A 91 2.67 -12.05 -7.24
N ASN A 92 1.57 -11.86 -6.49
CA ASN A 92 1.14 -10.54 -6.04
C ASN A 92 0.31 -10.60 -4.76
N ALA A 93 0.21 -9.46 -4.09
CA ALA A 93 -0.78 -9.13 -3.09
C ALA A 93 -1.18 -7.68 -3.29
N VAL A 94 -2.37 -7.30 -2.89
CA VAL A 94 -2.85 -5.91 -3.04
C VAL A 94 -3.82 -5.56 -1.94
N ALA A 95 -3.67 -4.35 -1.40
CA ALA A 95 -4.64 -3.76 -0.50
C ALA A 95 -5.36 -2.59 -1.16
N LEU A 96 -6.69 -2.60 -1.08
CA LEU A 96 -7.52 -1.51 -1.57
C LEU A 96 -7.74 -0.45 -0.49
N PRO A 97 -7.98 0.81 -0.86
CA PRO A 97 -8.39 1.83 0.10
C PRO A 97 -9.57 1.33 0.96
N GLY A 98 -9.54 1.61 2.26
CA GLY A 98 -10.64 1.23 3.15
C GLY A 98 -10.69 -0.23 3.56
N GLY A 99 -9.65 -1.06 3.29
CA GLY A 99 -9.41 -2.28 4.03
C GLY A 99 -9.41 -3.63 3.31
N PRO A 100 -10.00 -3.83 2.10
CA PRO A 100 -9.90 -5.12 1.42
C PRO A 100 -8.47 -5.46 1.06
N VAL A 101 -8.00 -6.65 1.41
CA VAL A 101 -6.67 -7.20 1.11
C VAL A 101 -6.84 -8.51 0.36
N TYR A 102 -6.16 -8.63 -0.77
CA TYR A 102 -6.13 -9.82 -1.60
C TYR A 102 -4.72 -10.39 -1.68
N VAL A 103 -4.60 -11.69 -1.48
CA VAL A 103 -3.39 -12.46 -1.70
C VAL A 103 -3.61 -13.34 -2.94
N PHE A 104 -2.70 -13.32 -3.88
CA PHE A 104 -2.83 -14.08 -5.10
C PHE A 104 -2.30 -15.49 -4.91
N ARG A 105 -2.94 -16.48 -5.53
CA ARG A 105 -2.56 -17.89 -5.43
C ARG A 105 -1.06 -18.09 -5.75
N GLY A 106 -0.56 -17.48 -6.82
CA GLY A 106 0.85 -17.61 -7.20
C GLY A 106 1.83 -17.12 -6.14
N LEU A 107 1.45 -16.15 -5.29
CA LEU A 107 2.26 -15.75 -4.14
C LEU A 107 2.28 -16.86 -3.07
N LEU A 108 1.15 -17.46 -2.76
CA LEU A 108 1.05 -18.57 -1.80
C LEU A 108 1.85 -19.78 -2.28
N ASP A 109 1.72 -20.16 -3.55
CA ASP A 109 2.48 -21.24 -4.17
C ASP A 109 4.01 -20.99 -4.09
N MET A 110 4.45 -19.74 -4.30
CA MET A 110 5.86 -19.36 -4.18
C MET A 110 6.37 -19.45 -2.73
N LEU A 111 5.55 -19.05 -1.76
CA LEU A 111 5.93 -19.08 -0.34
C LEU A 111 5.96 -20.52 0.19
N GLY A 112 5.02 -21.34 -0.23
CA GLY A 112 4.77 -22.68 0.33
C GLY A 112 3.92 -22.62 1.60
N ASP A 113 3.52 -23.81 2.08
CA ASP A 113 2.53 -23.95 3.15
C ASP A 113 3.09 -23.59 4.54
N GLU A 114 4.40 -23.57 4.71
CA GLU A 114 5.06 -23.43 6.01
C GLU A 114 5.60 -22.03 6.32
N ASP A 115 5.63 -21.09 5.35
CA ASP A 115 6.23 -19.77 5.57
C ASP A 115 5.17 -18.71 5.96
N ASP A 116 4.48 -18.98 7.09
CA ASP A 116 3.51 -18.04 7.67
C ASP A 116 4.14 -16.69 8.05
N ASP A 117 5.41 -16.68 8.43
CA ASP A 117 6.12 -15.46 8.78
C ASP A 117 6.28 -14.53 7.59
N ALA A 118 6.69 -15.06 6.43
CA ALA A 118 6.80 -14.26 5.21
C ALA A 118 5.43 -13.77 4.76
N LEU A 119 4.41 -14.61 4.80
CA LEU A 119 3.04 -14.22 4.45
C LEU A 119 2.51 -13.13 5.39
N ALA A 120 2.76 -13.23 6.70
CA ALA A 120 2.37 -12.23 7.68
C ALA A 120 3.08 -10.89 7.45
N CYS A 121 4.37 -10.90 7.11
CA CYS A 121 5.12 -9.68 6.77
C CYS A 121 4.55 -9.00 5.52
N ILE A 122 4.23 -9.77 4.46
CA ILE A 122 3.65 -9.24 3.23
C ILE A 122 2.26 -8.67 3.50
N MET A 123 1.39 -9.41 4.17
CA MET A 123 0.05 -8.94 4.52
C MET A 123 0.12 -7.71 5.43
N GLY A 124 1.07 -7.67 6.37
CA GLY A 124 1.34 -6.50 7.19
C GLY A 124 1.79 -5.29 6.37
N HIS A 125 2.60 -5.50 5.33
CA HIS A 125 3.00 -4.46 4.38
C HIS A 125 1.78 -3.91 3.62
N GLU A 126 0.90 -4.78 3.12
CA GLU A 126 -0.34 -4.38 2.45
C GLU A 126 -1.26 -3.57 3.39
N ILE A 127 -1.44 -4.04 4.63
CA ILE A 127 -2.15 -3.28 5.67
C ILE A 127 -1.44 -1.94 5.93
N GLY A 128 -0.12 -1.91 5.87
CA GLY A 128 0.70 -0.70 5.96
C GLY A 128 0.31 0.35 4.91
N HIS A 129 0.09 -0.06 3.66
CA HIS A 129 -0.40 0.84 2.61
C HIS A 129 -1.79 1.42 2.92
N VAL A 130 -2.70 0.64 3.48
CA VAL A 130 -4.02 1.12 3.92
C VAL A 130 -3.87 2.13 5.06
N ASN A 131 -3.09 1.81 6.09
CA ASN A 131 -2.91 2.69 7.26
C ASN A 131 -2.13 3.96 6.93
N GLY A 132 -1.13 3.87 6.04
CA GLY A 132 -0.40 5.00 5.47
C GLY A 132 -1.25 5.85 4.52
N ARG A 133 -2.42 5.36 4.10
CA ARG A 133 -3.32 5.99 3.12
C ARG A 133 -2.62 6.25 1.78
N HIS A 134 -1.67 5.38 1.38
CA HIS A 134 -0.79 5.61 0.25
C HIS A 134 -1.57 5.69 -1.06
N ALA A 135 -2.48 4.76 -1.32
CA ALA A 135 -3.37 4.81 -2.48
C ALA A 135 -4.23 6.08 -2.49
N ALA A 136 -4.83 6.45 -1.35
CA ALA A 136 -5.66 7.64 -1.22
C ALA A 136 -4.87 8.93 -1.46
N LYS A 137 -3.61 9.01 -1.02
CA LYS A 137 -2.71 10.14 -1.30
C LYS A 137 -2.41 10.26 -2.79
N GLN A 138 -2.09 9.15 -3.46
CA GLN A 138 -1.82 9.14 -4.90
C GLN A 138 -3.04 9.53 -5.72
N ILE A 139 -4.21 8.99 -5.37
CA ILE A 139 -5.48 9.34 -6.01
C ILE A 139 -5.76 10.84 -5.85
N SER A 140 -5.45 11.41 -4.67
CA SER A 140 -5.68 12.84 -4.41
C SER A 140 -4.67 13.76 -5.09
N SER A 141 -3.44 13.30 -5.36
CA SER A 141 -2.35 14.13 -5.87
C SER A 141 -2.26 14.18 -7.39
N ASN A 142 -2.90 13.26 -8.11
CA ASN A 142 -2.74 13.11 -9.54
C ASN A 142 -4.08 13.16 -10.31
N LEU A 143 -3.98 13.26 -11.65
CA LEU A 143 -5.01 13.17 -12.67
C LEU A 143 -6.16 12.15 -12.44
N LEU A 144 -6.06 11.29 -11.46
CA LEU A 144 -7.09 10.40 -10.95
C LEU A 144 -8.25 11.14 -10.26
N THR A 145 -8.10 12.45 -9.95
CA THR A 145 -9.19 13.29 -9.47
C THR A 145 -10.39 13.25 -10.44
N ASN A 146 -10.14 13.18 -11.72
CA ASN A 146 -11.21 13.06 -12.74
C ASN A 146 -11.93 11.69 -12.68
N LEU A 147 -11.21 10.62 -12.34
CA LEU A 147 -11.81 9.30 -12.13
C LEU A 147 -12.72 9.33 -10.89
N ILE A 148 -12.27 9.90 -9.78
CA ILE A 148 -13.06 9.99 -8.54
C ILE A 148 -14.30 10.85 -8.72
N ILE A 149 -14.19 11.97 -9.44
CA ILE A 149 -15.33 12.84 -9.77
C ILE A 149 -16.37 12.05 -10.57
N ASN A 150 -15.92 11.24 -11.53
CA ASN A 150 -16.83 10.41 -12.34
C ASN A 150 -17.45 9.23 -11.55
N PHE A 151 -16.76 8.67 -10.56
CA PHE A 151 -17.30 7.60 -9.69
C PHE A 151 -18.27 8.11 -8.61
N GLY A 152 -18.15 9.37 -8.22
CA GLY A 152 -19.08 10.03 -7.32
C GLY A 152 -20.38 10.48 -7.98
N VAL A 153 -20.50 10.37 -9.30
CA VAL A 153 -21.71 10.77 -10.07
C VAL A 153 -22.61 9.57 -10.28
N PRO A 154 -23.91 9.65 -9.97
CA PRO A 154 -24.89 8.61 -10.33
C PRO A 154 -24.87 8.41 -11.86
N GLY A 155 -24.54 7.19 -12.32
CA GLY A 155 -24.46 6.84 -13.74
C GLY A 155 -23.08 6.43 -14.23
N ALA A 156 -22.10 6.16 -13.33
CA ALA A 156 -20.82 5.59 -13.72
C ALA A 156 -21.02 4.31 -14.56
N THR A 157 -20.39 4.25 -15.73
CA THR A 157 -20.52 3.10 -16.63
C THR A 157 -19.65 1.94 -16.16
N ASN A 158 -20.00 0.69 -16.54
CA ASN A 158 -19.18 -0.49 -16.23
C ASN A 158 -17.73 -0.37 -16.68
N GLN A 159 -17.44 0.38 -17.76
CA GLN A 159 -16.09 0.65 -18.23
C GLN A 159 -15.27 1.49 -17.22
N ASN A 160 -15.91 2.47 -16.57
CA ASN A 160 -15.24 3.28 -15.55
C ASN A 160 -14.93 2.45 -14.29
N LEU A 161 -15.78 1.50 -13.95
CA LEU A 161 -15.61 0.62 -12.79
C LEU A 161 -14.48 -0.39 -13.01
N ALA A 162 -14.41 -1.03 -14.17
CA ALA A 162 -13.30 -1.91 -14.54
C ALA A 162 -11.96 -1.15 -14.54
N ALA A 163 -11.92 0.10 -15.01
CA ALA A 163 -10.75 0.95 -14.96
C ALA A 163 -10.30 1.25 -13.51
N LEU A 164 -11.22 1.31 -12.56
CA LEU A 164 -10.90 1.49 -11.14
C LEU A 164 -10.17 0.27 -10.56
N ALA A 165 -10.66 -0.94 -10.81
CA ALA A 165 -10.01 -2.18 -10.39
C ALA A 165 -8.59 -2.28 -10.96
N ALA A 166 -8.45 -2.09 -12.29
CA ALA A 166 -7.14 -2.07 -12.95
C ALA A 166 -6.20 -1.00 -12.37
N THR A 167 -6.74 0.15 -11.97
CA THR A 167 -5.94 1.20 -11.31
C THR A 167 -5.35 0.71 -10.00
N PHE A 168 -6.15 0.05 -9.14
CA PHE A 168 -5.66 -0.46 -7.86
C PHE A 168 -4.64 -1.59 -8.03
N LEU A 169 -4.89 -2.52 -8.96
CA LEU A 169 -4.00 -3.63 -9.24
C LEU A 169 -2.64 -3.19 -9.82
N ASN A 170 -2.59 -2.03 -10.49
CA ASN A 170 -1.38 -1.49 -11.13
C ASN A 170 -0.82 -0.25 -10.41
N LEU A 171 -1.29 0.08 -9.21
CA LEU A 171 -0.83 1.25 -8.49
C LEU A 171 0.64 1.10 -8.09
N LYS A 172 1.47 2.08 -8.45
CA LYS A 172 2.90 2.09 -8.10
C LYS A 172 3.12 3.06 -6.97
N TYR A 173 3.71 2.59 -5.90
CA TYR A 173 3.98 3.40 -4.73
C TYR A 173 5.32 4.12 -4.81
N THR A 174 5.44 5.25 -4.11
CA THR A 174 6.71 5.96 -3.99
C THR A 174 7.65 5.17 -3.08
N ARG A 175 8.96 5.48 -3.17
CA ARG A 175 9.95 4.85 -2.28
C ARG A 175 9.63 5.08 -0.81
N GLU A 176 9.16 6.26 -0.48
CA GLU A 176 8.77 6.64 0.89
C GLU A 176 7.57 5.83 1.37
N ASP A 177 6.55 5.62 0.51
CA ASP A 177 5.39 4.79 0.81
C ASP A 177 5.81 3.34 1.06
N GLU A 178 6.74 2.80 0.25
CA GLU A 178 7.28 1.46 0.41
C GLU A 178 8.03 1.29 1.74
N LEU A 179 8.91 2.23 2.08
CA LEU A 179 9.66 2.21 3.34
C LEU A 179 8.75 2.35 4.57
N ASP A 180 7.67 3.13 4.46
CA ASP A 180 6.67 3.25 5.53
C ASP A 180 5.89 1.94 5.68
N SER A 181 5.49 1.31 4.56
CA SER A 181 4.77 0.04 4.56
C SER A 181 5.64 -1.12 5.04
N ASP A 182 6.91 -1.19 4.64
CA ASP A 182 7.87 -2.18 5.15
C ASP A 182 8.00 -2.09 6.68
N ARG A 183 8.20 -0.87 7.20
CA ARG A 183 8.33 -0.64 8.63
C ARG A 183 7.07 -1.04 9.40
N ARG A 184 5.88 -0.70 8.87
CA ARG A 184 4.60 -1.09 9.46
C ARG A 184 4.44 -2.60 9.43
N GLY A 185 4.67 -3.21 8.27
CA GLY A 185 4.53 -4.66 8.07
C GLY A 185 5.41 -5.47 9.01
N LEU A 186 6.69 -5.08 9.16
CA LEU A 186 7.61 -5.69 10.11
C LEU A 186 7.13 -5.55 11.56
N SER A 187 6.64 -4.36 11.92
CA SER A 187 6.09 -4.08 13.26
C SER A 187 4.86 -4.93 13.56
N TYR A 188 3.90 -4.94 12.65
CA TYR A 188 2.65 -5.68 12.81
C TYR A 188 2.90 -7.19 12.91
N ALA A 189 3.77 -7.73 12.04
CA ALA A 189 4.16 -9.15 12.08
C ALA A 189 4.84 -9.50 13.41
N HIS A 190 5.81 -8.68 13.85
CA HIS A 190 6.52 -8.91 15.13
C HIS A 190 5.56 -8.96 16.32
N PHE A 191 4.71 -7.94 16.48
CA PHE A 191 3.78 -7.88 17.61
C PHE A 191 2.67 -8.94 17.54
N ALA A 192 2.33 -9.42 16.35
CA ALA A 192 1.45 -10.57 16.14
C ALA A 192 2.14 -11.92 16.39
N GLY A 193 3.44 -11.92 16.74
CA GLY A 193 4.22 -13.14 17.09
C GLY A 193 4.75 -13.92 15.89
N TYR A 194 4.91 -13.25 14.73
CA TYR A 194 5.62 -13.78 13.56
C TYR A 194 7.08 -13.30 13.54
N ASP A 195 7.98 -14.06 12.90
CA ASP A 195 9.37 -13.65 12.72
C ASP A 195 9.49 -12.63 11.58
N PRO A 196 9.89 -11.36 11.86
CA PRO A 196 10.08 -10.32 10.85
C PRO A 196 11.11 -10.68 9.77
N LYS A 197 12.01 -11.63 10.01
CA LYS A 197 12.93 -12.16 8.98
C LYS A 197 12.19 -12.81 7.81
N GLY A 198 10.91 -13.12 7.96
CA GLY A 198 10.02 -13.53 6.86
C GLY A 198 10.05 -12.55 5.68
N MET A 199 10.15 -11.24 5.93
CA MET A 199 10.27 -10.23 4.86
C MET A 199 11.57 -10.41 4.05
N ILE A 200 12.69 -10.68 4.72
CA ILE A 200 13.97 -10.90 4.03
C ILE A 200 13.90 -12.18 3.20
N ARG A 201 13.38 -13.28 3.76
CA ARG A 201 13.18 -14.53 3.03
C ARG A 201 12.30 -14.34 1.77
N PHE A 202 11.27 -13.53 1.88
CA PHE A 202 10.42 -13.18 0.74
C PHE A 202 11.20 -12.44 -0.34
N PHE A 203 11.94 -11.39 -0.01
CA PHE A 203 12.76 -10.65 -0.97
C PHE A 203 13.78 -11.54 -1.67
N GLU A 204 14.45 -12.42 -0.93
CA GLU A 204 15.39 -13.38 -1.49
C GLU A 204 14.71 -14.40 -2.43
N LYS A 205 13.49 -14.86 -2.11
CA LYS A 205 12.71 -15.75 -2.98
C LYS A 205 12.39 -15.04 -4.30
N LEU A 206 11.95 -13.79 -4.25
CA LEU A 206 11.66 -12.98 -5.45
C LEU A 206 12.90 -12.78 -6.32
N GLU A 207 14.04 -12.38 -5.73
CA GLU A 207 15.28 -12.20 -6.48
C GLU A 207 15.77 -13.49 -7.13
N ARG A 208 15.66 -14.61 -6.41
CA ARG A 208 16.01 -15.93 -6.99
C ARG A 208 15.12 -16.28 -8.17
N LEU A 209 13.83 -15.98 -8.08
CA LEU A 209 12.87 -16.24 -9.15
C LEU A 209 13.16 -15.37 -10.38
N GLU A 210 13.38 -14.07 -10.22
CA GLU A 210 13.73 -13.17 -11.33
C GLU A 210 15.00 -13.63 -12.05
N ARG A 211 16.04 -14.03 -11.30
CA ARG A 211 17.26 -14.56 -11.89
C ARG A 211 17.01 -15.83 -12.75
N ARG A 212 16.12 -16.73 -12.29
CA ARG A 212 15.75 -17.95 -13.02
C ARG A 212 14.94 -17.66 -14.28
N MET A 213 14.14 -16.60 -14.26
CA MET A 213 13.29 -16.19 -15.39
C MET A 213 13.98 -15.21 -16.35
N GLY A 214 15.31 -15.11 -16.33
CA GLY A 214 16.06 -14.26 -17.24
C GLY A 214 15.86 -12.76 -17.00
N GLY A 215 15.45 -12.36 -15.78
CA GLY A 215 15.24 -10.96 -15.39
C GLY A 215 13.81 -10.44 -15.60
N GLU A 216 12.86 -11.31 -15.92
CA GLU A 216 11.45 -10.94 -15.99
C GLU A 216 10.93 -10.61 -14.58
N ARG A 217 10.45 -9.36 -14.42
CA ARG A 217 9.94 -8.88 -13.12
C ARG A 217 8.59 -9.48 -12.80
N GLN A 218 8.48 -10.02 -11.59
CA GLN A 218 7.21 -10.46 -11.04
C GLN A 218 6.26 -9.27 -10.80
N GLU A 219 4.96 -9.52 -10.86
CA GLU A 219 3.95 -8.46 -10.76
C GLU A 219 4.09 -7.65 -9.46
N TRP A 220 4.35 -8.32 -8.34
CA TRP A 220 4.61 -7.64 -7.07
C TRP A 220 5.75 -6.62 -7.16
N LEU A 221 6.86 -6.96 -7.84
CA LEU A 221 7.98 -6.03 -8.03
C LEU A 221 7.71 -4.90 -9.04
N ARG A 222 6.65 -5.01 -9.82
CA ARG A 222 6.20 -3.93 -10.73
C ARG A 222 5.42 -2.86 -9.97
N THR A 223 4.67 -3.24 -8.95
CA THR A 223 3.88 -2.35 -8.08
C THR A 223 4.67 -1.91 -6.84
N HIS A 224 5.52 -2.78 -6.29
CA HIS A 224 6.36 -2.57 -5.11
C HIS A 224 7.86 -2.75 -5.45
N PRO A 225 8.51 -1.76 -6.07
CA PRO A 225 9.89 -1.92 -6.53
C PRO A 225 10.83 -2.24 -5.38
N LEU A 226 11.52 -3.39 -5.49
CA LEU A 226 12.58 -3.75 -4.57
C LEU A 226 13.86 -3.01 -4.95
N ASN A 227 14.55 -2.49 -3.95
CA ASN A 227 15.87 -1.93 -4.09
C ASN A 227 16.71 -2.24 -2.85
N THR A 228 18.03 -2.18 -3.00
CA THR A 228 18.99 -2.51 -1.93
C THR A 228 18.69 -1.76 -0.62
N SER A 229 18.18 -0.53 -0.70
CA SER A 229 17.89 0.26 0.50
C SER A 229 16.68 -0.26 1.28
N ARG A 230 15.69 -0.92 0.64
CA ARG A 230 14.56 -1.56 1.35
C ARG A 230 15.07 -2.76 2.16
N ILE A 231 15.88 -3.61 1.54
CA ILE A 231 16.47 -4.79 2.21
C ILE A 231 17.31 -4.35 3.40
N GLN A 232 18.29 -3.46 3.19
CA GLN A 232 19.16 -2.96 4.25
C GLN A 232 18.40 -2.31 5.40
N ARG A 233 17.33 -1.57 5.09
CA ARG A 233 16.52 -0.94 6.13
C ARG A 233 15.70 -1.96 6.91
N ALA A 234 15.14 -2.97 6.25
CA ALA A 234 14.43 -4.07 6.91
C ALA A 234 15.40 -4.84 7.84
N GLU A 235 16.59 -5.19 7.38
CA GLU A 235 17.65 -5.83 8.18
C GLU A 235 17.99 -4.97 9.41
N THR A 236 18.25 -3.67 9.22
CA THR A 236 18.56 -2.74 10.32
C THR A 236 17.43 -2.66 11.36
N LEU A 237 16.17 -2.63 10.93
CA LEU A 237 15.02 -2.61 11.84
C LEU A 237 14.90 -3.90 12.64
N ILE A 238 15.17 -5.05 11.99
CA ILE A 238 15.13 -6.37 12.62
C ILE A 238 16.28 -6.52 13.64
N GLU A 239 17.51 -6.17 13.26
CA GLU A 239 18.69 -6.28 14.12
C GLU A 239 18.59 -5.40 15.36
N ASN A 240 18.15 -4.16 15.20
CA ASN A 240 17.98 -3.20 16.28
C ASN A 240 16.70 -3.43 17.10
N LYS A 241 15.85 -4.40 16.73
CA LYS A 241 14.54 -4.66 17.33
C LYS A 241 13.68 -3.37 17.44
N ASN A 242 13.84 -2.46 16.48
CA ASN A 242 13.14 -1.18 16.49
C ASN A 242 11.81 -1.28 15.72
N PHE A 243 10.87 -2.03 16.32
CA PHE A 243 9.53 -2.24 15.76
C PHE A 243 8.49 -1.24 16.29
N GLN A 244 8.90 -0.23 17.07
CA GLN A 244 7.95 0.75 17.59
C GLN A 244 7.39 1.60 16.44
N TYR A 245 6.09 1.53 16.25
CA TYR A 245 5.34 2.40 15.37
C TYR A 245 4.27 3.11 16.18
N GLY A 246 4.36 4.45 16.27
CA GLY A 246 3.38 5.36 16.85
C GLY A 246 2.64 4.88 18.10
N GLN A 247 3.19 5.12 19.29
CA GLN A 247 2.39 5.20 20.50
C GLN A 247 1.62 6.53 20.51
#